data_b9b8ce372e2b91d148ed5975119cd895
#
_entry.id   b9b8ce372e2b91d148ed5975119cd895
#
_cell.length_a   1.000
_cell.length_b   1.000
_cell.length_c   1.000
_cell.angle_alpha   90.00
_cell.angle_beta   90.00
_cell.angle_gamma   90.00
#
_symmetry.space_group_name_H-M   'P 1'
#
loop_
_entity.id
_entity.type
_entity.pdbx_description
1 polymer ?
#
loop_
_entity_poly.entity_id
_entity_poly.type
_entity_poly.pdbx_seq_one_letter_code
_entity_poly.pdbx_strand_id
1 'polypeptide(L)'
;MKKKIGRLALTLLLSFSTVLSACSGGGNEAGDSGSGDGKVTLSFWTLFDGGDGANMQTLVDEFNKTHPDIEVKNTKLAWGEYYTKLVTAVGNGNGPDIGISHSSRLPDLINQGVVTELDTPATDAGVDWSTYNQNLLDAVTVEGQHYAVPIDTHPFIMFYNKKLLKDAGLLGEDGKPILEQSADGFVSFLQTLKEKLPAKTTPFALSNNNDDPYRLWWSLYSQLGGNDVVSDDLKSAAIDKEKGIKAADYIQKLYTEGYIKKNDPDFYKNFQSGTAAIIMTGVWTTGTWESTKGLEFGAMPIPKFYDKEATWGDSHTIVLPLTKDEDSAKRKAAMIFADWVADNGQVWAKAGHIPSKPSVLEKQEFKDLPYRSDYSEVASVVKFSKHSTKNAQIRDEAAFKFLNEVWMNKMTPADAMNNMETAIQKILSE
;
A
#
# COMPACT_ATOMS: atom_id res chain seq x y z
N MET A 1 41.23 1.81 -48.13
CA MET A 1 42.53 2.44 -47.74
C MET A 1 42.61 2.31 -46.24
N LYS A 2 43.29 1.31 -45.73
CA LYS A 2 44.66 1.16 -45.28
C LYS A 2 45.06 2.10 -44.13
N LYS A 3 45.27 1.46 -42.94
CA LYS A 3 46.35 1.63 -41.94
C LYS A 3 46.16 2.72 -40.86
N LYS A 4 46.54 2.58 -39.58
CA LYS A 4 47.59 1.79 -38.93
C LYS A 4 47.27 1.65 -37.42
N ILE A 5 47.56 0.54 -36.91
CA ILE A 5 48.07 -0.07 -35.67
C ILE A 5 49.15 0.81 -34.99
N GLY A 6 49.06 0.91 -33.66
CA GLY A 6 50.11 1.39 -32.78
C GLY A 6 50.02 0.70 -31.42
N ARG A 7 50.74 -0.42 -31.26
CA ARG A 7 51.09 -1.04 -29.98
C ARG A 7 52.27 -0.27 -29.37
N LEU A 8 52.22 -0.04 -28.05
CA LEU A 8 53.45 0.04 -27.28
C LEU A 8 53.22 -0.63 -25.93
N ALA A 9 54.17 -1.51 -25.61
CA ALA A 9 54.22 -2.38 -24.45
C ALA A 9 55.22 -1.83 -23.41
N LEU A 10 55.04 -2.30 -22.19
CA LEU A 10 56.04 -2.67 -21.19
C LEU A 10 56.80 -1.57 -20.42
N THR A 11 56.69 -1.50 -19.08
CA THR A 11 57.78 -1.93 -18.22
C THR A 11 57.36 -2.09 -16.73
N LEU A 12 57.69 -3.22 -16.18
CA LEU A 12 57.71 -3.65 -14.78
C LEU A 12 58.70 -2.82 -13.94
N LEU A 13 58.36 -2.55 -12.68
CA LEU A 13 59.37 -2.43 -11.62
C LEU A 13 58.75 -2.89 -10.28
N LEU A 14 59.20 -4.05 -9.83
CA LEU A 14 59.08 -4.58 -8.46
C LEU A 14 60.00 -3.75 -7.53
N SER A 15 59.51 -3.45 -6.34
CA SER A 15 60.37 -3.16 -5.20
C SER A 15 59.82 -3.86 -3.96
N PHE A 16 60.48 -4.92 -3.56
CA PHE A 16 60.37 -5.66 -2.32
C PHE A 16 61.09 -4.88 -1.20
N SER A 17 60.44 -4.67 -0.07
CA SER A 17 61.15 -4.37 1.17
C SER A 17 60.46 -5.04 2.34
N THR A 18 61.04 -6.15 2.78
CA THR A 18 60.78 -6.83 4.04
C THR A 18 61.52 -6.14 5.17
N VAL A 19 60.86 -5.91 6.29
CA VAL A 19 61.50 -5.79 7.60
C VAL A 19 60.71 -6.65 8.59
N LEU A 20 61.34 -7.75 9.01
CA LEU A 20 61.01 -8.51 10.21
C LEU A 20 61.55 -7.76 11.44
N SER A 21 60.74 -7.69 12.49
CA SER A 21 61.26 -7.70 13.85
C SER A 21 60.29 -8.41 14.77
N ALA A 22 60.76 -9.51 15.31
CA ALA A 22 60.11 -10.28 16.37
C ALA A 22 60.55 -9.73 17.74
N CYS A 23 59.66 -9.82 18.74
CA CYS A 23 59.91 -10.39 20.07
C CYS A 23 58.77 -10.03 21.01
N SER A 24 57.99 -11.03 21.39
CA SER A 24 57.97 -11.64 22.74
C SER A 24 57.30 -10.84 23.86
N GLY A 25 56.24 -11.37 24.44
CA GLY A 25 55.67 -11.00 25.72
C GLY A 25 54.25 -11.50 25.87
N GLY A 26 54.07 -12.64 26.58
CA GLY A 26 52.74 -13.21 26.85
C GLY A 26 51.91 -12.34 27.79
N GLY A 27 50.62 -12.33 27.54
CA GLY A 27 49.59 -11.77 28.38
C GLY A 27 48.24 -12.26 27.84
N ASN A 28 47.62 -13.15 28.59
CA ASN A 28 46.24 -13.53 28.43
C ASN A 28 45.38 -12.29 28.70
N GLU A 29 44.85 -11.66 27.68
CA GLU A 29 43.71 -10.74 27.87
C GLU A 29 42.53 -11.31 27.12
N ALA A 30 41.51 -11.59 27.91
CA ALA A 30 40.15 -11.88 27.45
C ALA A 30 39.71 -10.78 26.49
N GLY A 31 39.16 -11.19 25.36
CA GLY A 31 38.55 -10.25 24.42
C GLY A 31 37.54 -9.37 25.13
N ASP A 32 37.91 -8.14 25.30
CA ASP A 32 37.00 -7.06 25.60
C ASP A 32 36.17 -6.84 24.34
N SER A 33 34.97 -7.45 24.33
CA SER A 33 33.90 -7.06 23.42
C SER A 33 33.51 -5.66 23.84
N GLY A 34 34.07 -4.68 23.15
CA GLY A 34 33.86 -3.28 23.37
C GLY A 34 32.40 -2.97 23.65
N SER A 35 32.10 -2.57 24.87
CA SER A 35 30.92 -1.83 25.26
C SER A 35 30.89 -0.51 24.49
N GLY A 36 30.38 -0.57 23.28
CA GLY A 36 29.81 0.60 22.62
C GLY A 36 28.63 1.04 23.48
N ASP A 37 28.47 2.31 23.61
CA ASP A 37 27.56 3.22 24.29
C ASP A 37 26.08 2.71 24.57
N GLY A 38 25.86 1.49 24.95
CA GLY A 38 24.55 0.94 25.36
C GLY A 38 23.39 1.08 24.36
N LYS A 39 23.61 1.71 23.20
CA LYS A 39 22.62 2.06 22.20
C LYS A 39 22.31 0.89 21.27
N VAL A 40 21.01 0.54 21.17
CA VAL A 40 20.54 -0.47 20.22
C VAL A 40 20.40 0.15 18.84
N THR A 41 21.12 -0.34 17.84
CA THR A 41 21.00 0.12 16.46
C THR A 41 20.19 -0.88 15.64
N LEU A 42 19.16 -0.38 14.93
CA LEU A 42 18.22 -1.15 14.11
C LEU A 42 18.31 -0.71 12.65
N SER A 43 18.45 -1.67 11.75
CA SER A 43 18.30 -1.47 10.31
C SER A 43 16.85 -1.58 9.92
N PHE A 44 16.32 -0.55 9.23
CA PHE A 44 14.94 -0.50 8.75
C PHE A 44 14.91 -0.37 7.23
N TRP A 45 14.28 -1.32 6.54
CA TRP A 45 14.10 -1.26 5.10
C TRP A 45 12.69 -0.82 4.74
N THR A 46 12.61 0.20 3.88
CA THR A 46 11.36 0.75 3.37
C THR A 46 11.29 0.74 1.84
N LEU A 47 10.07 0.78 1.32
CA LEU A 47 9.78 0.83 -0.11
C LEU A 47 9.13 2.16 -0.55
N PHE A 48 9.09 3.12 0.36
CA PHE A 48 8.33 4.35 0.19
C PHE A 48 9.05 5.39 -0.65
N ASP A 49 8.37 5.94 -1.65
CA ASP A 49 8.83 7.03 -2.50
C ASP A 49 8.04 8.33 -2.25
N GLY A 50 8.53 9.44 -2.82
CA GLY A 50 7.83 10.73 -2.80
C GLY A 50 7.45 11.21 -1.40
N GLY A 51 6.19 11.55 -1.22
CA GLY A 51 5.63 12.03 0.05
C GLY A 51 5.69 10.99 1.17
N ASP A 52 5.40 9.74 0.85
CA ASP A 52 5.47 8.64 1.81
C ASP A 52 6.89 8.46 2.35
N GLY A 53 7.89 8.47 1.46
CA GLY A 53 9.29 8.36 1.87
C GLY A 53 9.73 9.52 2.78
N ALA A 54 9.32 10.75 2.47
CA ALA A 54 9.64 11.93 3.28
C ALA A 54 8.98 11.88 4.67
N ASN A 55 7.71 11.47 4.75
CA ASN A 55 6.99 11.36 6.01
C ASN A 55 7.55 10.22 6.88
N MET A 56 7.90 9.07 6.29
CA MET A 56 8.54 7.99 7.04
C MET A 56 9.92 8.40 7.55
N GLN A 57 10.71 9.12 6.77
CA GLN A 57 11.99 9.64 7.25
C GLN A 57 11.80 10.63 8.41
N THR A 58 10.78 11.49 8.35
CA THR A 58 10.43 12.38 9.46
C THR A 58 10.12 11.59 10.73
N LEU A 59 9.32 10.51 10.64
CA LEU A 59 9.03 9.64 11.79
C LEU A 59 10.29 9.00 12.35
N VAL A 60 11.19 8.50 11.52
CA VAL A 60 12.48 7.94 11.97
C VAL A 60 13.34 8.97 12.68
N ASP A 61 13.42 10.19 12.13
CA ASP A 61 14.24 11.27 12.71
C ASP A 61 13.67 11.74 14.07
N GLU A 62 12.35 11.85 14.18
CA GLU A 62 11.66 12.21 15.43
C GLU A 62 11.80 11.10 16.49
N PHE A 63 11.67 9.82 16.10
CA PHE A 63 11.92 8.69 16.99
C PHE A 63 13.34 8.72 17.54
N ASN A 64 14.34 8.80 16.68
CA ASN A 64 15.75 8.82 17.05
C ASN A 64 16.12 9.99 18.00
N LYS A 65 15.41 11.12 17.86
CA LYS A 65 15.59 12.27 18.71
C LYS A 65 15.00 12.07 20.12
N THR A 66 13.88 11.35 20.22
CA THR A 66 13.15 11.12 21.47
C THR A 66 13.56 9.86 22.22
N HIS A 67 14.27 8.94 21.55
CA HIS A 67 14.71 7.64 22.09
C HIS A 67 16.23 7.50 21.96
N PRO A 68 17.03 8.20 22.81
CA PRO A 68 18.49 8.25 22.64
C PRO A 68 19.18 6.88 22.74
N ASP A 69 18.56 5.92 23.41
CA ASP A 69 19.09 4.56 23.59
C ASP A 69 18.79 3.61 22.40
N ILE A 70 17.98 4.07 21.42
CA ILE A 70 17.65 3.31 20.21
C ILE A 70 17.97 4.17 18.99
N GLU A 71 18.62 3.58 17.99
CA GLU A 71 18.87 4.24 16.70
C GLU A 71 18.28 3.43 15.56
N VAL A 72 17.32 4.00 14.82
CA VAL A 72 16.76 3.39 13.62
C VAL A 72 17.43 4.00 12.39
N LYS A 73 17.99 3.15 11.51
CA LYS A 73 18.63 3.53 10.25
C LYS A 73 17.75 3.11 9.08
N ASN A 74 17.07 4.07 8.47
CA ASN A 74 16.20 3.81 7.32
C ASN A 74 17.01 3.64 6.03
N THR A 75 16.74 2.57 5.29
CA THR A 75 17.26 2.31 3.96
C THR A 75 16.09 2.13 2.99
N LYS A 76 15.96 3.06 2.06
CA LYS A 76 14.94 2.99 1.02
C LYS A 76 15.37 2.08 -0.12
N LEU A 77 14.51 1.16 -0.52
CA LEU A 77 14.64 0.30 -1.70
C LEU A 77 13.59 0.69 -2.75
N ALA A 78 13.88 0.44 -4.03
CA ALA A 78 12.90 0.66 -5.08
C ALA A 78 11.70 -0.29 -4.92
N TRP A 79 10.48 0.26 -5.09
CA TRP A 79 9.22 -0.48 -4.95
C TRP A 79 9.22 -1.83 -5.67
N GLY A 80 9.57 -1.85 -6.96
CA GLY A 80 9.53 -3.07 -7.78
C GLY A 80 10.54 -4.16 -7.39
N GLU A 81 11.53 -3.84 -6.54
CA GLU A 81 12.60 -4.76 -6.13
C GLU A 81 12.53 -5.13 -4.65
N TYR A 82 11.75 -4.38 -3.88
CA TYR A 82 11.76 -4.45 -2.41
C TYR A 82 11.51 -5.87 -1.89
N TYR A 83 10.39 -6.49 -2.26
CA TYR A 83 10.03 -7.82 -1.74
C TYR A 83 11.03 -8.90 -2.15
N THR A 84 11.49 -8.88 -3.40
CA THR A 84 12.52 -9.83 -3.87
C THR A 84 13.81 -9.68 -3.09
N LYS A 85 14.25 -8.44 -2.82
CA LYS A 85 15.45 -8.17 -2.02
C LYS A 85 15.26 -8.57 -0.57
N LEU A 86 14.10 -8.29 0.04
CA LEU A 86 13.80 -8.69 1.43
C LEU A 86 13.87 -10.20 1.60
N VAL A 87 13.14 -10.95 0.78
CA VAL A 87 13.14 -12.43 0.80
C VAL A 87 14.54 -12.99 0.62
N THR A 88 15.29 -12.47 -0.37
CA THR A 88 16.66 -12.92 -0.65
C THR A 88 17.60 -12.62 0.50
N ALA A 89 17.54 -11.43 1.10
CA ALA A 89 18.41 -11.03 2.19
C ALA A 89 18.14 -11.86 3.45
N VAL A 90 16.88 -12.07 3.81
CA VAL A 90 16.48 -12.93 4.94
C VAL A 90 16.94 -14.37 4.72
N GLY A 91 16.70 -14.94 3.53
CA GLY A 91 17.14 -16.30 3.19
C GLY A 91 18.66 -16.49 3.26
N ASN A 92 19.44 -15.41 3.08
CA ASN A 92 20.90 -15.42 3.23
C ASN A 92 21.38 -15.02 4.64
N GLY A 93 20.47 -14.76 5.58
CA GLY A 93 20.81 -14.33 6.95
C GLY A 93 21.33 -12.90 7.06
N ASN A 94 21.02 -12.04 6.07
CA ASN A 94 21.42 -10.63 6.00
C ASN A 94 20.20 -9.69 5.90
N GLY A 95 19.03 -10.14 6.37
CA GLY A 95 17.82 -9.32 6.42
C GLY A 95 17.94 -8.13 7.38
N PRO A 96 17.10 -7.10 7.23
CA PRO A 96 17.04 -5.98 8.17
C PRO A 96 16.37 -6.41 9.49
N ASP A 97 16.58 -5.61 10.54
CA ASP A 97 15.90 -5.79 11.84
C ASP A 97 14.41 -5.47 11.72
N ILE A 98 14.06 -4.52 10.86
CA ILE A 98 12.68 -4.03 10.63
C ILE A 98 12.44 -3.92 9.13
N GLY A 99 11.24 -4.33 8.69
CA GLY A 99 10.80 -4.17 7.30
C GLY A 99 9.38 -3.61 7.21
N ILE A 100 8.98 -3.27 5.99
CA ILE A 100 7.59 -2.93 5.65
C ILE A 100 6.95 -4.09 4.89
N SER A 101 5.69 -4.36 5.20
CA SER A 101 4.84 -5.23 4.37
C SER A 101 3.51 -4.54 4.09
N HIS A 102 2.84 -4.96 3.02
CA HIS A 102 1.41 -4.76 2.86
C HIS A 102 0.68 -5.93 3.52
N SER A 103 -0.47 -5.70 4.12
CA SER A 103 -1.27 -6.78 4.71
C SER A 103 -1.58 -7.86 3.68
N SER A 104 -1.82 -7.49 2.42
CA SER A 104 -2.06 -8.43 1.31
C SER A 104 -0.85 -9.30 0.94
N ARG A 105 0.38 -8.91 1.34
CA ARG A 105 1.63 -9.66 1.10
C ARG A 105 2.08 -10.48 2.31
N LEU A 106 1.53 -10.18 3.48
CA LEU A 106 1.94 -10.79 4.74
C LEU A 106 1.83 -12.31 4.74
N PRO A 107 0.74 -12.93 4.24
CA PRO A 107 0.61 -14.39 4.23
C PRO A 107 1.73 -15.10 3.44
N ASP A 108 2.16 -14.51 2.33
CA ASP A 108 3.25 -15.04 1.51
C ASP A 108 4.60 -14.95 2.24
N LEU A 109 4.87 -13.82 2.90
CA LEU A 109 6.10 -13.66 3.71
C LEU A 109 6.13 -14.61 4.91
N ILE A 110 4.99 -14.87 5.56
CA ILE A 110 4.87 -15.86 6.64
C ILE A 110 5.17 -17.25 6.10
N ASN A 111 4.52 -17.64 5.00
CA ASN A 111 4.70 -18.96 4.38
C ASN A 111 6.15 -19.24 3.94
N GLN A 112 6.86 -18.20 3.50
CA GLN A 112 8.27 -18.27 3.12
C GLN A 112 9.22 -18.21 4.33
N GLY A 113 8.72 -18.06 5.55
CA GLY A 113 9.55 -17.90 6.76
C GLY A 113 10.39 -16.63 6.78
N VAL A 114 9.90 -15.57 6.12
CA VAL A 114 10.60 -14.28 6.03
C VAL A 114 10.37 -13.42 7.26
N VAL A 115 9.20 -13.53 7.88
CA VAL A 115 8.76 -12.73 9.04
C VAL A 115 8.42 -13.63 10.21
N THR A 116 8.52 -13.10 11.41
CA THR A 116 8.24 -13.82 12.65
C THR A 116 7.01 -13.27 13.34
N GLU A 117 6.42 -14.05 14.24
CA GLU A 117 5.33 -13.60 15.11
C GLU A 117 5.81 -12.49 16.06
N LEU A 118 4.88 -11.63 16.50
CA LEU A 118 5.18 -10.43 17.26
C LEU A 118 4.67 -10.45 18.71
N ASP A 119 3.88 -11.44 19.13
CA ASP A 119 3.21 -11.40 20.44
C ASP A 119 4.19 -11.37 21.61
N THR A 120 5.28 -12.15 21.54
CA THR A 120 6.31 -12.13 22.57
C THR A 120 7.05 -10.79 22.62
N PRO A 121 7.68 -10.28 21.53
CA PRO A 121 8.37 -8.99 21.59
C PRO A 121 7.41 -7.80 21.80
N ALA A 122 6.15 -7.89 21.43
CA ALA A 122 5.13 -6.89 21.73
C ALA A 122 4.86 -6.80 23.24
N THR A 123 4.70 -7.95 23.89
CA THR A 123 4.54 -8.02 25.36
C THR A 123 5.74 -7.40 26.08
N ASP A 124 6.95 -7.74 25.65
CA ASP A 124 8.20 -7.20 26.22
C ASP A 124 8.32 -5.68 26.03
N ALA A 125 7.79 -5.16 24.93
CA ALA A 125 7.77 -3.73 24.62
C ALA A 125 6.59 -2.99 25.27
N GLY A 126 5.59 -3.69 25.79
CA GLY A 126 4.39 -3.11 26.39
C GLY A 126 3.36 -2.64 25.38
N VAL A 127 3.34 -3.21 24.17
CA VAL A 127 2.36 -2.89 23.12
C VAL A 127 0.97 -3.37 23.53
N ASP A 128 -0.01 -2.48 23.48
CA ASP A 128 -1.42 -2.78 23.73
C ASP A 128 -2.19 -2.87 22.40
N TRP A 129 -2.42 -4.08 21.91
CA TRP A 129 -3.14 -4.35 20.69
C TRP A 129 -4.58 -3.81 20.69
N SER A 130 -5.21 -3.65 21.85
CA SER A 130 -6.58 -3.12 21.97
C SER A 130 -6.71 -1.65 21.54
N THR A 131 -5.59 -0.94 21.40
CA THR A 131 -5.54 0.46 20.95
C THR A 131 -5.62 0.63 19.45
N TYR A 132 -5.52 -0.46 18.70
CA TYR A 132 -5.58 -0.48 17.24
C TYR A 132 -7.00 -0.69 16.71
N ASN A 133 -7.24 -0.25 15.48
CA ASN A 133 -8.48 -0.56 14.76
C ASN A 133 -8.58 -2.08 14.54
N GLN A 134 -9.68 -2.69 14.99
CA GLN A 134 -9.86 -4.15 14.93
C GLN A 134 -9.79 -4.71 13.52
N ASN A 135 -10.37 -4.02 12.51
CA ASN A 135 -10.33 -4.43 11.12
C ASN A 135 -8.89 -4.52 10.57
N LEU A 136 -7.98 -3.66 11.08
CA LEU A 136 -6.57 -3.70 10.72
C LEU A 136 -5.80 -4.79 11.45
N LEU A 137 -6.14 -5.04 12.73
CA LEU A 137 -5.56 -6.17 13.47
C LEU A 137 -5.94 -7.50 12.83
N ASP A 138 -7.21 -7.66 12.44
CA ASP A 138 -7.66 -8.88 11.76
C ASP A 138 -6.88 -9.12 10.46
N ALA A 139 -6.51 -8.05 9.73
CA ALA A 139 -5.72 -8.13 8.49
C ALA A 139 -4.24 -8.52 8.71
N VAL A 140 -3.74 -8.53 9.94
CA VAL A 140 -2.34 -8.90 10.28
C VAL A 140 -2.26 -10.08 11.25
N THR A 141 -3.42 -10.63 11.63
CA THR A 141 -3.52 -11.78 12.53
C THR A 141 -3.70 -13.06 11.72
N VAL A 142 -2.78 -14.01 11.87
CA VAL A 142 -2.84 -15.31 11.21
C VAL A 142 -2.80 -16.39 12.27
N GLU A 143 -3.78 -17.30 12.25
CA GLU A 143 -3.91 -18.39 13.24
C GLU A 143 -3.88 -17.91 14.71
N GLY A 144 -4.40 -16.69 14.96
CA GLY A 144 -4.49 -16.10 16.28
C GLY A 144 -3.21 -15.41 16.78
N GLN A 145 -2.19 -15.29 15.93
CA GLN A 145 -0.93 -14.61 16.25
C GLN A 145 -0.76 -13.35 15.37
N HIS A 146 -0.18 -12.28 15.93
CA HIS A 146 0.13 -11.07 15.19
C HIS A 146 1.48 -11.19 14.50
N TYR A 147 1.53 -10.92 13.19
CA TYR A 147 2.76 -10.97 12.39
C TYR A 147 3.25 -9.60 11.92
N ALA A 148 2.46 -8.56 12.14
CA ALA A 148 2.82 -7.20 11.79
C ALA A 148 2.13 -6.17 12.67
N VAL A 149 2.72 -4.97 12.78
CA VAL A 149 2.08 -3.80 13.39
C VAL A 149 1.49 -2.96 12.26
N PRO A 150 0.16 -2.82 12.15
CA PRO A 150 -0.43 -1.96 11.13
C PRO A 150 -0.14 -0.49 11.45
N ILE A 151 0.32 0.28 10.48
CA ILE A 151 0.57 1.73 10.66
C ILE A 151 -0.52 2.59 10.01
N ASP A 152 -1.25 2.05 9.05
CA ASP A 152 -2.35 2.72 8.36
C ASP A 152 -3.38 1.75 7.79
N THR A 153 -4.43 2.33 7.22
CA THR A 153 -5.10 1.76 6.05
C THR A 153 -5.12 2.78 4.92
N HIS A 154 -5.00 2.30 3.67
CA HIS A 154 -5.02 3.12 2.47
C HIS A 154 -6.13 2.66 1.51
N PRO A 155 -7.36 3.10 1.79
CA PRO A 155 -8.54 2.72 1.03
C PRO A 155 -8.60 3.41 -0.34
N PHE A 156 -9.44 2.82 -1.19
CA PHE A 156 -9.90 3.39 -2.44
C PHE A 156 -11.06 4.35 -2.17
N ILE A 157 -10.94 5.61 -2.61
CA ILE A 157 -11.91 6.68 -2.36
C ILE A 157 -12.23 7.48 -3.64
N MET A 158 -13.17 8.40 -3.56
CA MET A 158 -13.49 9.34 -4.62
C MET A 158 -12.94 10.73 -4.33
N PHE A 159 -12.18 11.28 -5.28
CA PHE A 159 -11.82 12.71 -5.33
C PHE A 159 -12.64 13.41 -6.41
N TYR A 160 -12.97 14.68 -6.19
CA TYR A 160 -13.75 15.48 -7.12
C TYR A 160 -13.20 16.89 -7.27
N ASN A 161 -13.26 17.42 -8.49
CA ASN A 161 -12.85 18.79 -8.82
C ASN A 161 -14.02 19.75 -8.51
N LYS A 162 -13.86 20.58 -7.45
CA LYS A 162 -14.90 21.49 -6.98
C LYS A 162 -15.32 22.49 -8.05
N LYS A 163 -14.36 22.99 -8.83
CA LYS A 163 -14.67 23.96 -9.91
C LYS A 163 -15.54 23.30 -10.99
N LEU A 164 -15.17 22.12 -11.47
CA LEU A 164 -15.93 21.44 -12.52
C LEU A 164 -17.33 21.01 -12.04
N LEU A 165 -17.44 20.55 -10.78
CA LEU A 165 -18.76 20.23 -10.21
C LEU A 165 -19.63 21.48 -10.08
N LYS A 166 -19.06 22.61 -9.67
CA LYS A 166 -19.78 23.89 -9.60
C LYS A 166 -20.24 24.34 -10.99
N ASP A 167 -19.38 24.27 -12.00
CA ASP A 167 -19.70 24.62 -13.38
C ASP A 167 -20.84 23.76 -13.95
N ALA A 168 -20.93 22.48 -13.50
CA ALA A 168 -22.01 21.56 -13.86
C ALA A 168 -23.28 21.71 -13.01
N GLY A 169 -23.27 22.52 -11.95
CA GLY A 169 -24.38 22.64 -10.99
C GLY A 169 -24.53 21.42 -10.06
N LEU A 170 -23.44 20.69 -9.84
CA LEU A 170 -23.37 19.46 -9.03
C LEU A 170 -22.56 19.62 -7.74
N LEU A 171 -22.22 20.84 -7.34
CA LEU A 171 -21.56 21.13 -6.06
C LEU A 171 -22.56 21.77 -5.10
N GLY A 172 -22.74 21.16 -3.93
CA GLY A 172 -23.60 21.69 -2.87
C GLY A 172 -22.96 22.91 -2.17
N GLU A 173 -23.77 23.62 -1.38
CA GLU A 173 -23.31 24.76 -0.58
C GLU A 173 -22.28 24.35 0.49
N ASP A 174 -22.34 23.09 0.94
CA ASP A 174 -21.37 22.46 1.84
C ASP A 174 -20.03 22.07 1.16
N GLY A 175 -19.91 22.33 -0.15
CA GLY A 175 -18.74 21.99 -0.95
C GLY A 175 -18.63 20.50 -1.28
N LYS A 176 -19.68 19.71 -1.09
CA LYS A 176 -19.75 18.28 -1.44
C LYS A 176 -20.54 18.06 -2.73
N PRO A 177 -20.34 16.93 -3.42
CA PRO A 177 -21.11 16.59 -4.61
C PRO A 177 -22.61 16.41 -4.31
N ILE A 178 -23.47 16.98 -5.14
CA ILE A 178 -24.89 16.67 -5.16
C ILE A 178 -25.05 15.34 -5.88
N LEU A 179 -25.02 14.25 -5.14
CA LEU A 179 -24.96 12.89 -5.64
C LEU A 179 -25.89 11.98 -4.84
N GLU A 180 -26.84 11.34 -5.53
CA GLU A 180 -27.63 10.28 -4.95
C GLU A 180 -26.79 9.02 -4.73
N GLN A 181 -26.83 8.47 -3.52
CA GLN A 181 -26.04 7.31 -3.10
C GLN A 181 -26.65 6.00 -3.64
N SER A 182 -26.56 5.80 -4.95
CA SER A 182 -27.01 4.61 -5.66
C SER A 182 -26.26 4.44 -6.98
N ALA A 183 -26.30 3.24 -7.58
CA ALA A 183 -25.69 2.98 -8.89
C ALA A 183 -26.31 3.86 -9.99
N ASP A 184 -27.63 4.02 -9.99
CA ASP A 184 -28.34 4.84 -10.97
C ASP A 184 -28.13 6.34 -10.72
N GLY A 185 -28.09 6.76 -9.44
CA GLY A 185 -27.76 8.13 -9.07
C GLY A 185 -26.36 8.54 -9.55
N PHE A 186 -25.38 7.65 -9.43
CA PHE A 186 -24.03 7.92 -9.94
C PHE A 186 -23.97 8.01 -11.47
N VAL A 187 -24.72 7.17 -12.20
CA VAL A 187 -24.84 7.29 -13.67
C VAL A 187 -25.48 8.64 -14.05
N SER A 188 -26.56 9.04 -13.37
CA SER A 188 -27.22 10.34 -13.61
C SER A 188 -26.28 11.52 -13.35
N PHE A 189 -25.47 11.43 -12.30
CA PHE A 189 -24.43 12.40 -11.98
C PHE A 189 -23.36 12.49 -13.10
N LEU A 190 -22.86 11.34 -13.57
CA LEU A 190 -21.88 11.28 -14.67
C LEU A 190 -22.47 11.80 -15.99
N GLN A 191 -23.73 11.50 -16.26
CA GLN A 191 -24.43 12.02 -17.44
C GLN A 191 -24.51 13.55 -17.39
N THR A 192 -24.89 14.12 -16.26
CA THR A 192 -24.94 15.58 -16.07
C THR A 192 -23.56 16.21 -16.29
N LEU A 193 -22.48 15.60 -15.74
CA LEU A 193 -21.11 16.05 -15.98
C LEU A 193 -20.78 16.04 -17.49
N LYS A 194 -21.11 14.94 -18.17
CA LYS A 194 -20.83 14.78 -19.61
C LYS A 194 -21.56 15.82 -20.47
N GLU A 195 -22.79 16.18 -20.10
CA GLU A 195 -23.64 17.14 -20.83
C GLU A 195 -23.24 18.60 -20.57
N LYS A 196 -22.82 18.91 -19.34
CA LYS A 196 -22.58 20.29 -18.89
C LYS A 196 -21.15 20.75 -19.03
N LEU A 197 -20.20 19.83 -19.01
CA LEU A 197 -18.77 20.17 -19.07
C LEU A 197 -18.27 20.26 -20.51
N PRO A 198 -17.19 21.02 -20.76
CA PRO A 198 -16.57 21.09 -22.09
C PRO A 198 -16.21 19.70 -22.62
N ALA A 199 -16.37 19.46 -23.91
CA ALA A 199 -16.14 18.15 -24.57
C ALA A 199 -14.73 17.53 -24.34
N LYS A 200 -13.76 18.33 -23.92
CA LYS A 200 -12.40 17.86 -23.58
C LYS A 200 -12.28 17.40 -22.12
N THR A 201 -13.29 17.63 -21.30
CA THR A 201 -13.30 17.23 -19.88
C THR A 201 -13.77 15.79 -19.77
N THR A 202 -13.05 14.97 -19.02
CA THR A 202 -13.42 13.59 -18.72
C THR A 202 -14.34 13.59 -17.49
N PRO A 203 -15.57 13.07 -17.56
CA PRO A 203 -16.44 12.99 -16.39
C PRO A 203 -15.80 12.19 -15.26
N PHE A 204 -15.27 11.01 -15.56
CA PHE A 204 -14.66 10.11 -14.59
C PHE A 204 -13.30 9.62 -15.11
N ALA A 205 -12.23 10.07 -14.46
CA ALA A 205 -10.87 9.60 -14.73
C ALA A 205 -10.65 8.24 -14.06
N LEU A 206 -10.56 7.21 -14.89
CA LEU A 206 -10.24 5.83 -14.48
C LEU A 206 -9.63 5.14 -15.70
N SER A 207 -8.47 4.51 -15.54
CA SER A 207 -7.81 3.82 -16.65
C SER A 207 -7.97 2.32 -16.55
N ASN A 208 -8.22 1.65 -17.67
CA ASN A 208 -8.19 0.19 -17.74
C ASN A 208 -6.76 -0.40 -17.74
N ASN A 209 -5.72 0.45 -17.70
CA ASN A 209 -4.32 0.02 -17.78
C ASN A 209 -3.63 -0.06 -16.40
N ASN A 210 -4.37 0.09 -15.31
CA ASN A 210 -3.87 -0.02 -13.94
C ASN A 210 -4.85 -0.80 -13.06
N ASP A 211 -4.55 -0.90 -11.76
CA ASP A 211 -5.34 -1.67 -10.78
C ASP A 211 -6.65 -0.98 -10.36
N ASP A 212 -6.85 0.31 -10.63
CA ASP A 212 -7.98 1.07 -10.09
C ASP A 212 -9.36 0.53 -10.52
N PRO A 213 -9.58 0.06 -11.77
CA PRO A 213 -10.84 -0.60 -12.13
C PRO A 213 -11.08 -1.91 -11.37
N TYR A 214 -10.03 -2.67 -11.06
CA TYR A 214 -10.15 -3.85 -10.20
C TYR A 214 -10.52 -3.45 -8.77
N ARG A 215 -9.91 -2.39 -8.21
CA ARG A 215 -10.26 -1.87 -6.88
C ARG A 215 -11.71 -1.39 -6.82
N LEU A 216 -12.18 -0.74 -7.89
CA LEU A 216 -13.59 -0.39 -8.02
C LEU A 216 -14.48 -1.63 -8.08
N TRP A 217 -14.14 -2.62 -8.90
CA TRP A 217 -14.89 -3.88 -8.98
C TRP A 217 -14.98 -4.59 -7.63
N TRP A 218 -13.86 -4.71 -6.92
CA TRP A 218 -13.80 -5.30 -5.58
C TRP A 218 -14.72 -4.56 -4.59
N SER A 219 -14.70 -3.23 -4.64
CA SER A 219 -15.55 -2.39 -3.81
C SER A 219 -17.03 -2.62 -4.11
N LEU A 220 -17.43 -2.60 -5.38
CA LEU A 220 -18.81 -2.85 -5.80
C LEU A 220 -19.27 -4.27 -5.49
N TYR A 221 -18.42 -5.25 -5.75
CA TYR A 221 -18.65 -6.66 -5.41
C TYR A 221 -18.91 -6.81 -3.91
N SER A 222 -18.11 -6.16 -3.08
CA SER A 222 -18.27 -6.16 -1.63
C SER A 222 -19.53 -5.41 -1.17
N GLN A 223 -19.89 -4.29 -1.81
CA GLN A 223 -21.13 -3.56 -1.53
C GLN A 223 -22.39 -4.39 -1.88
N LEU A 224 -22.30 -5.28 -2.87
CA LEU A 224 -23.33 -6.27 -3.19
C LEU A 224 -23.39 -7.41 -2.16
N GLY A 225 -22.48 -7.44 -1.20
CA GLY A 225 -22.35 -8.52 -0.21
C GLY A 225 -21.58 -9.72 -0.74
N GLY A 226 -20.75 -9.54 -1.77
CA GLY A 226 -19.73 -10.51 -2.14
C GLY A 226 -18.69 -10.62 -1.02
N ASN A 227 -18.25 -11.85 -0.77
CA ASN A 227 -17.12 -12.12 0.13
C ASN A 227 -15.83 -12.15 -0.69
N ASP A 228 -14.79 -12.77 -0.17
CA ASP A 228 -13.57 -13.00 -0.93
C ASP A 228 -13.80 -13.92 -2.13
N VAL A 229 -12.86 -13.93 -3.06
CA VAL A 229 -12.87 -14.83 -4.24
C VAL A 229 -12.28 -16.20 -3.92
N VAL A 230 -11.80 -16.40 -2.69
CA VAL A 230 -11.23 -17.64 -2.15
C VAL A 230 -12.08 -18.12 -0.98
N SER A 231 -12.25 -19.43 -0.84
CA SER A 231 -12.98 -20.09 0.26
C SER A 231 -12.33 -19.82 1.63
N ASP A 232 -13.08 -20.08 2.73
CA ASP A 232 -12.55 -19.84 4.09
C ASP A 232 -11.36 -20.75 4.43
N ASP A 233 -11.32 -21.95 3.86
CA ASP A 233 -10.20 -22.88 4.00
C ASP A 233 -9.05 -22.63 3.03
N LEU A 234 -9.13 -21.57 2.22
CA LEU A 234 -8.13 -21.12 1.24
C LEU A 234 -7.80 -22.16 0.13
N LYS A 235 -8.67 -23.19 -0.08
CA LYS A 235 -8.37 -24.30 -1.00
C LYS A 235 -9.15 -24.28 -2.31
N SER A 236 -10.18 -23.46 -2.38
CA SER A 236 -11.03 -23.40 -3.57
C SER A 236 -11.42 -21.97 -3.94
N ALA A 237 -11.70 -21.77 -5.22
CA ALA A 237 -12.33 -20.54 -5.69
C ALA A 237 -13.74 -20.42 -5.10
N ALA A 238 -14.12 -19.21 -4.70
CA ALA A 238 -15.39 -18.93 -4.03
C ALA A 238 -16.07 -17.64 -4.53
N ILE A 239 -15.90 -17.29 -5.80
CA ILE A 239 -16.51 -16.10 -6.39
C ILE A 239 -18.04 -16.25 -6.38
N ASP A 240 -18.74 -15.28 -5.78
CA ASP A 240 -20.17 -15.09 -6.02
C ASP A 240 -20.36 -14.50 -7.42
N LYS A 241 -20.59 -15.38 -8.40
CA LYS A 241 -20.63 -14.98 -9.81
C LYS A 241 -21.72 -13.97 -10.11
N GLU A 242 -22.90 -14.09 -9.50
CA GLU A 242 -24.01 -13.16 -9.73
C GLU A 242 -23.59 -11.73 -9.34
N LYS A 243 -23.02 -11.56 -8.17
CA LYS A 243 -22.53 -10.28 -7.68
C LYS A 243 -21.32 -9.78 -8.48
N GLY A 244 -20.40 -10.69 -8.81
CA GLY A 244 -19.22 -10.37 -9.63
C GLY A 244 -19.59 -9.91 -11.04
N ILE A 245 -20.56 -10.55 -11.69
CA ILE A 245 -21.11 -10.15 -12.98
C ILE A 245 -21.76 -8.76 -12.85
N LYS A 246 -22.63 -8.56 -11.86
CA LYS A 246 -23.34 -7.28 -11.67
C LYS A 246 -22.37 -6.11 -11.47
N ALA A 247 -21.31 -6.30 -10.68
CA ALA A 247 -20.26 -5.29 -10.48
C ALA A 247 -19.49 -5.01 -11.78
N ALA A 248 -19.16 -6.07 -12.55
CA ALA A 248 -18.42 -5.95 -13.80
C ALA A 248 -19.25 -5.31 -14.92
N ASP A 249 -20.52 -5.68 -15.06
CA ASP A 249 -21.47 -5.07 -16.00
C ASP A 249 -21.60 -3.56 -15.76
N TYR A 250 -21.71 -3.17 -14.50
CA TYR A 250 -21.82 -1.77 -14.13
C TYR A 250 -20.60 -0.95 -14.59
N ILE A 251 -19.39 -1.44 -14.30
CA ILE A 251 -18.17 -0.75 -14.74
C ILE A 251 -18.04 -0.75 -16.27
N GLN A 252 -18.35 -1.89 -16.93
CA GLN A 252 -18.34 -1.96 -18.40
C GLN A 252 -19.29 -0.94 -19.03
N LYS A 253 -20.48 -0.74 -18.43
CA LYS A 253 -21.44 0.29 -18.84
C LYS A 253 -20.80 1.69 -18.78
N LEU A 254 -20.06 2.03 -17.71
CA LEU A 254 -19.41 3.34 -17.57
C LEU A 254 -18.39 3.61 -18.70
N TYR A 255 -17.66 2.57 -19.12
CA TYR A 255 -16.75 2.65 -20.28
C TYR A 255 -17.50 2.74 -21.62
N THR A 256 -18.57 1.97 -21.77
CA THR A 256 -19.33 1.89 -23.03
C THR A 256 -20.12 3.17 -23.30
N GLU A 257 -20.68 3.75 -22.27
CA GLU A 257 -21.40 5.04 -22.35
C GLU A 257 -20.45 6.25 -22.42
N GLY A 258 -19.13 6.01 -22.33
CA GLY A 258 -18.09 7.02 -22.51
C GLY A 258 -18.00 8.02 -21.36
N TYR A 259 -18.37 7.61 -20.14
CA TYR A 259 -18.06 8.36 -18.93
C TYR A 259 -16.60 8.19 -18.53
N ILE A 260 -16.02 7.04 -18.82
CA ILE A 260 -14.61 6.73 -18.64
C ILE A 260 -13.95 6.57 -20.00
N LYS A 261 -12.79 7.18 -20.18
CA LYS A 261 -12.01 7.07 -21.40
C LYS A 261 -11.15 5.81 -21.38
N LYS A 262 -11.32 4.94 -22.40
CA LYS A 262 -10.48 3.73 -22.56
C LYS A 262 -9.05 4.10 -22.92
N ASN A 263 -8.09 3.31 -22.43
CA ASN A 263 -6.66 3.42 -22.72
C ASN A 263 -6.11 4.84 -22.45
N ASP A 264 -6.57 5.49 -21.39
CA ASP A 264 -6.07 6.79 -20.99
C ASP A 264 -4.86 6.62 -20.03
N PRO A 265 -3.62 6.79 -20.50
CA PRO A 265 -2.44 6.68 -19.66
C PRO A 265 -2.26 7.88 -18.74
N ASP A 266 -2.95 8.98 -19.03
CA ASP A 266 -2.79 10.25 -18.33
C ASP A 266 -3.94 10.55 -17.34
N PHE A 267 -4.74 9.55 -16.99
CA PHE A 267 -5.94 9.75 -16.16
C PHE A 267 -5.65 10.45 -14.82
N TYR A 268 -4.53 10.18 -14.16
CA TYR A 268 -4.06 10.92 -12.98
C TYR A 268 -3.77 12.39 -13.33
N LYS A 269 -3.03 12.62 -14.41
CA LYS A 269 -2.71 13.98 -14.87
C LYS A 269 -3.96 14.75 -15.28
N ASN A 270 -4.96 14.08 -15.86
CA ASN A 270 -6.21 14.71 -16.24
C ASN A 270 -6.95 15.26 -15.02
N PHE A 271 -6.98 14.54 -13.90
CA PHE A 271 -7.52 15.07 -12.66
C PHE A 271 -6.62 16.17 -12.09
N GLN A 272 -5.31 15.95 -12.02
CA GLN A 272 -4.34 16.92 -11.51
C GLN A 272 -4.38 18.25 -12.27
N SER A 273 -4.54 18.22 -13.59
CA SER A 273 -4.62 19.42 -14.44
C SER A 273 -6.02 20.07 -14.48
N GLY A 274 -6.99 19.52 -13.76
CA GLY A 274 -8.36 20.03 -13.75
C GLY A 274 -9.15 19.73 -15.01
N THR A 275 -8.77 18.71 -15.79
CA THR A 275 -9.47 18.26 -17.00
C THR A 275 -10.30 16.99 -16.80
N ALA A 276 -10.39 16.49 -15.58
CA ALA A 276 -11.32 15.44 -15.17
C ALA A 276 -12.14 15.90 -13.96
N ALA A 277 -13.45 15.57 -13.94
CA ALA A 277 -14.36 16.02 -12.89
C ALA A 277 -14.23 15.19 -11.61
N ILE A 278 -14.12 13.87 -11.74
CA ILE A 278 -13.85 12.97 -10.62
C ILE A 278 -12.75 11.97 -10.97
N ILE A 279 -12.13 11.43 -9.93
CA ILE A 279 -11.24 10.28 -9.99
C ILE A 279 -11.53 9.38 -8.79
N MET A 280 -11.55 8.07 -9.00
CA MET A 280 -11.52 7.11 -7.90
C MET A 280 -10.16 6.43 -7.90
N THR A 281 -9.46 6.56 -6.79
CA THR A 281 -8.12 6.01 -6.57
C THR A 281 -7.83 5.95 -5.08
N GLY A 282 -6.63 5.51 -4.69
CA GLY A 282 -6.27 5.40 -3.28
C GLY A 282 -5.89 6.73 -2.65
N VAL A 283 -6.03 6.77 -1.33
CA VAL A 283 -5.72 7.95 -0.49
C VAL A 283 -4.29 8.44 -0.62
N TRP A 284 -3.36 7.62 -1.05
CA TRP A 284 -1.94 7.98 -1.29
C TRP A 284 -1.73 9.10 -2.31
N THR A 285 -2.75 9.45 -3.07
CA THR A 285 -2.69 10.55 -4.02
C THR A 285 -3.03 11.91 -3.40
N THR A 286 -3.58 11.93 -2.19
CA THR A 286 -4.06 13.16 -1.54
C THR A 286 -2.99 14.24 -1.45
N GLY A 287 -1.78 13.89 -0.98
CA GLY A 287 -0.67 14.84 -0.91
C GLY A 287 -0.23 15.40 -2.27
N THR A 288 -0.38 14.60 -3.34
CA THR A 288 -0.13 15.06 -4.71
C THR A 288 -1.15 16.11 -5.14
N TRP A 289 -2.43 15.86 -4.86
CA TRP A 289 -3.49 16.81 -5.19
C TRP A 289 -3.35 18.11 -4.39
N GLU A 290 -3.02 18.03 -3.10
CA GLU A 290 -2.78 19.20 -2.23
C GLU A 290 -1.63 20.07 -2.71
N SER A 291 -0.55 19.46 -3.17
CA SER A 291 0.61 20.20 -3.70
C SER A 291 0.38 20.78 -5.11
N THR A 292 -0.73 20.42 -5.77
CA THR A 292 -1.03 20.86 -7.13
C THR A 292 -1.63 22.25 -7.14
N LYS A 293 -0.86 23.22 -7.65
CA LYS A 293 -1.28 24.63 -7.70
C LYS A 293 -2.51 24.80 -8.61
N GLY A 294 -3.58 25.36 -8.06
CA GLY A 294 -4.80 25.71 -8.80
C GLY A 294 -5.80 24.56 -8.92
N LEU A 295 -5.54 23.39 -8.34
CA LEU A 295 -6.52 22.33 -8.21
C LEU A 295 -7.35 22.53 -6.93
N GLU A 296 -8.62 22.90 -7.10
CA GLU A 296 -9.61 22.94 -6.02
C GLU A 296 -10.36 21.61 -6.00
N PHE A 297 -10.06 20.75 -5.04
CA PHE A 297 -10.67 19.43 -4.97
C PHE A 297 -11.33 19.16 -3.61
N GLY A 298 -12.11 18.09 -3.55
CA GLY A 298 -12.59 17.49 -2.32
C GLY A 298 -12.39 15.98 -2.39
N ALA A 299 -12.50 15.33 -1.24
CA ALA A 299 -12.41 13.89 -1.09
C ALA A 299 -13.61 13.36 -0.32
N MET A 300 -14.00 12.13 -0.58
CA MET A 300 -15.09 11.46 0.14
C MET A 300 -14.96 9.94 -0.04
N PRO A 301 -15.57 9.11 0.81
CA PRO A 301 -15.74 7.69 0.53
C PRO A 301 -16.27 7.46 -0.88
N ILE A 302 -15.96 6.30 -1.49
CA ILE A 302 -16.69 5.96 -2.73
C ILE A 302 -18.18 5.93 -2.44
N PRO A 303 -19.03 6.33 -3.40
CA PRO A 303 -20.49 6.33 -3.19
C PRO A 303 -20.99 4.93 -2.79
N LYS A 304 -22.03 4.90 -1.97
CA LYS A 304 -22.75 3.67 -1.69
C LYS A 304 -23.63 3.33 -2.92
N PHE A 305 -23.10 2.48 -3.79
CA PHE A 305 -23.78 2.05 -5.01
C PHE A 305 -24.87 1.01 -4.73
N TYR A 306 -24.66 0.19 -3.68
CA TYR A 306 -25.50 -0.95 -3.33
C TYR A 306 -25.78 -1.00 -1.81
N ASP A 307 -26.22 -2.14 -1.31
CA ASP A 307 -26.80 -2.26 0.03
C ASP A 307 -25.83 -2.01 1.18
N LYS A 308 -24.54 -2.38 0.99
CA LYS A 308 -23.52 -2.29 2.04
C LYS A 308 -22.54 -1.14 1.78
N GLU A 309 -21.98 -0.60 2.84
CA GLU A 309 -20.80 0.23 2.76
C GLU A 309 -19.58 -0.68 2.71
N ALA A 310 -18.77 -0.53 1.69
CA ALA A 310 -17.53 -1.27 1.52
C ALA A 310 -16.64 -0.58 0.49
N THR A 311 -15.33 -0.65 0.70
CA THR A 311 -14.33 -0.23 -0.27
C THR A 311 -13.13 -1.19 -0.25
N TRP A 312 -12.42 -1.25 -1.37
CA TRP A 312 -11.11 -1.88 -1.42
C TRP A 312 -10.11 -1.07 -0.57
N GLY A 313 -9.20 -1.76 0.08
CA GLY A 313 -8.04 -1.15 0.72
C GLY A 313 -6.99 -2.17 1.07
N ASP A 314 -5.83 -1.67 1.47
CA ASP A 314 -4.72 -2.43 2.00
C ASP A 314 -4.16 -1.68 3.22
N SER A 315 -3.15 -2.21 3.87
CA SER A 315 -2.49 -1.60 5.02
C SER A 315 -0.98 -1.71 4.87
N HIS A 316 -0.26 -0.62 5.09
CA HIS A 316 1.17 -0.70 5.36
C HIS A 316 1.38 -1.16 6.79
N THR A 317 2.30 -2.08 6.95
CA THR A 317 2.58 -2.72 8.22
C THR A 317 4.08 -2.79 8.46
N ILE A 318 4.48 -2.67 9.72
CA ILE A 318 5.85 -2.93 10.15
C ILE A 318 5.95 -4.40 10.53
N VAL A 319 6.94 -5.09 9.96
CA VAL A 319 7.25 -6.50 10.23
C VAL A 319 8.64 -6.63 10.82
N LEU A 320 8.87 -7.70 11.60
CA LEU A 320 10.19 -8.10 12.04
C LEU A 320 10.65 -9.30 11.23
N PRO A 321 11.57 -9.10 10.27
CA PRO A 321 12.15 -10.19 9.51
C PRO A 321 12.89 -11.19 10.39
N LEU A 322 12.94 -12.46 9.95
CA LEU A 322 13.72 -13.49 10.60
C LEU A 322 15.20 -13.14 10.49
N THR A 323 15.90 -13.10 11.61
CA THR A 323 17.34 -12.88 11.69
C THR A 323 18.05 -14.17 12.04
N LYS A 324 19.31 -14.31 11.61
CA LYS A 324 20.12 -15.50 11.88
C LYS A 324 20.39 -15.70 13.36
N ASP A 325 20.72 -14.60 14.04
CA ASP A 325 20.96 -14.57 15.48
C ASP A 325 19.82 -13.76 16.13
N GLU A 326 19.04 -14.44 16.96
CA GLU A 326 17.91 -13.78 17.62
C GLU A 326 18.43 -12.90 18.77
N ASP A 327 18.16 -11.59 18.66
CA ASP A 327 18.49 -10.59 19.66
C ASP A 327 17.19 -10.02 20.25
N SER A 328 16.84 -10.47 21.45
CA SER A 328 15.62 -10.03 22.13
C SER A 328 15.58 -8.54 22.43
N ALA A 329 16.74 -7.91 22.68
CA ALA A 329 16.85 -6.47 22.90
C ALA A 329 16.53 -5.69 21.63
N LYS A 330 17.04 -6.14 20.48
CA LYS A 330 16.70 -5.56 19.17
C LYS A 330 15.22 -5.74 18.83
N ARG A 331 14.65 -6.93 19.06
CA ARG A 331 13.24 -7.21 18.80
C ARG A 331 12.33 -6.35 19.64
N LYS A 332 12.63 -6.21 20.95
CA LYS A 332 11.93 -5.29 21.83
C LYS A 332 12.02 -3.84 21.35
N ALA A 333 13.23 -3.37 21.01
CA ALA A 333 13.45 -2.02 20.49
C ALA A 333 12.71 -1.77 19.16
N ALA A 334 12.65 -2.78 18.28
CA ALA A 334 11.91 -2.71 17.03
C ALA A 334 10.39 -2.59 17.27
N MET A 335 9.86 -3.29 18.27
CA MET A 335 8.44 -3.16 18.65
C MET A 335 8.13 -1.79 19.28
N ILE A 336 9.03 -1.24 20.09
CA ILE A 336 8.89 0.13 20.63
C ILE A 336 8.83 1.13 19.46
N PHE A 337 9.69 0.98 18.45
CA PHE A 337 9.65 1.82 17.26
C PHE A 337 8.35 1.66 16.48
N ALA A 338 7.91 0.43 16.23
CA ALA A 338 6.72 0.15 15.45
C ALA A 338 5.44 0.72 16.08
N ASP A 339 5.28 0.53 17.39
CA ASP A 339 4.14 1.07 18.15
C ASP A 339 4.19 2.60 18.21
N TRP A 340 5.38 3.18 18.42
CA TRP A 340 5.56 4.64 18.39
C TRP A 340 5.20 5.24 17.02
N VAL A 341 5.55 4.58 15.90
CA VAL A 341 5.14 5.02 14.55
C VAL A 341 3.62 5.02 14.42
N ALA A 342 2.94 3.99 14.93
CA ALA A 342 1.49 3.92 14.91
C ALA A 342 0.86 5.02 15.79
N ASP A 343 1.43 5.32 16.96
CA ASP A 343 1.00 6.43 17.83
C ASP A 343 1.20 7.81 17.20
N ASN A 344 2.17 7.95 16.29
CA ASN A 344 2.46 9.19 15.59
C ASN A 344 1.95 9.21 14.14
N GLY A 345 0.90 8.41 13.87
CA GLY A 345 0.27 8.26 12.58
C GLY A 345 -0.23 9.57 11.92
N GLN A 346 -0.41 10.67 12.69
CA GLN A 346 -0.73 11.99 12.13
C GLN A 346 0.37 12.53 11.21
N VAL A 347 1.64 12.14 11.43
CA VAL A 347 2.73 12.49 10.52
C VAL A 347 2.60 11.71 9.21
N TRP A 348 2.30 10.42 9.32
CA TRP A 348 2.07 9.53 8.17
C TRP A 348 0.83 9.93 7.36
N ALA A 349 -0.23 10.40 8.03
CA ALA A 349 -1.46 10.89 7.41
C ALA A 349 -1.27 12.11 6.49
N LYS A 350 -0.15 12.83 6.56
CA LYS A 350 0.18 13.89 5.60
C LYS A 350 0.25 13.38 4.16
N ALA A 351 0.61 12.12 3.95
CA ALA A 351 0.57 11.49 2.63
C ALA A 351 -0.85 11.15 2.15
N GLY A 352 -1.83 11.06 3.07
CA GLY A 352 -3.23 10.73 2.78
C GLY A 352 -3.74 9.50 3.51
N HIS A 353 -2.85 8.71 4.09
CA HIS A 353 -3.18 7.46 4.78
C HIS A 353 -4.03 7.69 6.04
N ILE A 354 -4.84 6.70 6.39
CA ILE A 354 -5.65 6.74 7.63
C ILE A 354 -4.88 6.00 8.71
N PRO A 355 -4.52 6.65 9.83
CA PRO A 355 -3.82 6.02 10.94
C PRO A 355 -4.51 4.78 11.49
N SER A 356 -3.71 3.79 11.92
CA SER A 356 -4.20 2.52 12.45
C SER A 356 -4.79 2.60 13.86
N LYS A 357 -4.38 3.60 14.65
CA LYS A 357 -4.91 3.80 16.00
C LYS A 357 -6.02 4.87 16.00
N PRO A 358 -7.26 4.55 16.41
CA PRO A 358 -8.37 5.51 16.49
C PRO A 358 -8.05 6.77 17.31
N SER A 359 -7.24 6.65 18.36
CA SER A 359 -6.80 7.79 19.18
C SER A 359 -6.05 8.86 18.39
N VAL A 360 -5.37 8.48 17.31
CA VAL A 360 -4.65 9.44 16.44
C VAL A 360 -5.62 10.30 15.65
N LEU A 361 -6.78 9.76 15.26
CA LEU A 361 -7.83 10.51 14.54
C LEU A 361 -8.42 11.63 15.40
N GLU A 362 -8.32 11.50 16.73
CA GLU A 362 -8.80 12.51 17.67
C GLU A 362 -7.79 13.64 17.95
N LYS A 363 -6.53 13.46 17.56
CA LYS A 363 -5.49 14.49 17.72
C LYS A 363 -5.80 15.72 16.87
N GLN A 364 -5.52 16.91 17.42
CA GLN A 364 -5.74 18.17 16.68
C GLN A 364 -4.89 18.24 15.41
N GLU A 365 -3.67 17.74 15.46
CA GLU A 365 -2.74 17.69 14.32
C GLU A 365 -3.28 16.86 13.15
N PHE A 366 -4.06 15.80 13.43
CA PHE A 366 -4.77 15.04 12.38
C PHE A 366 -5.98 15.81 11.86
N LYS A 367 -6.78 16.38 12.76
CA LYS A 367 -8.00 17.15 12.42
C LYS A 367 -7.70 18.39 11.59
N ASP A 368 -6.52 18.97 11.77
CA ASP A 368 -6.05 20.12 10.99
C ASP A 368 -5.56 19.74 9.58
N LEU A 369 -5.37 18.46 9.28
CA LEU A 369 -5.01 18.02 7.94
C LEU A 369 -6.22 18.14 7.00
N PRO A 370 -6.10 18.87 5.89
CA PRO A 370 -7.20 19.01 4.93
C PRO A 370 -7.67 17.62 4.43
N TYR A 371 -8.97 17.47 4.22
CA TYR A 371 -9.63 16.31 3.60
C TYR A 371 -9.58 14.99 4.39
N ARG A 372 -8.62 14.76 5.34
CA ARG A 372 -8.46 13.45 6.02
C ARG A 372 -9.70 13.06 6.81
N SER A 373 -10.32 14.01 7.49
CA SER A 373 -11.57 13.80 8.21
C SER A 373 -12.76 13.51 7.29
N ASP A 374 -12.69 13.91 6.00
CA ASP A 374 -13.79 13.68 5.05
C ASP A 374 -13.92 12.20 4.61
N TYR A 375 -12.88 11.37 4.85
CA TYR A 375 -12.87 9.97 4.43
C TYR A 375 -12.34 8.99 5.48
N SER A 376 -11.86 9.44 6.64
CA SER A 376 -11.22 8.55 7.63
C SER A 376 -12.13 7.46 8.20
N GLU A 377 -13.44 7.69 8.22
CA GLU A 377 -14.43 6.71 8.70
C GLU A 377 -14.46 5.42 7.87
N VAL A 378 -13.99 5.48 6.60
CA VAL A 378 -14.01 4.28 5.75
C VAL A 378 -13.05 3.17 6.22
N ALA A 379 -12.12 3.45 7.13
CA ALA A 379 -11.23 2.44 7.71
C ALA A 379 -11.98 1.23 8.28
N SER A 380 -13.18 1.44 8.83
CA SER A 380 -14.02 0.38 9.40
C SER A 380 -14.75 -0.49 8.36
N VAL A 381 -14.83 -0.03 7.11
CA VAL A 381 -15.56 -0.72 6.02
C VAL A 381 -14.64 -1.17 4.88
N VAL A 382 -13.33 -1.02 5.05
CA VAL A 382 -12.34 -1.60 4.13
C VAL A 382 -12.48 -3.12 4.10
N LYS A 383 -12.48 -3.68 2.88
CA LYS A 383 -12.51 -5.12 2.64
C LYS A 383 -11.15 -5.61 2.18
N PHE A 384 -10.41 -6.13 3.13
CA PHE A 384 -9.13 -6.80 2.87
C PHE A 384 -9.37 -8.17 2.19
N SER A 385 -8.39 -8.63 1.41
CA SER A 385 -8.38 -10.01 0.92
C SER A 385 -8.06 -10.97 2.07
N LYS A 386 -8.57 -12.21 1.99
CA LYS A 386 -8.21 -13.27 2.94
C LYS A 386 -6.70 -13.56 2.93
N HIS A 387 -6.22 -14.21 3.97
CA HIS A 387 -4.80 -14.51 4.19
C HIS A 387 -4.30 -15.66 3.29
N SER A 388 -4.52 -15.54 1.97
CA SER A 388 -3.98 -16.50 1.00
C SER A 388 -2.55 -16.11 0.58
N THR A 389 -1.65 -17.07 0.57
CA THR A 389 -0.28 -16.91 0.03
C THR A 389 -0.28 -16.62 -1.46
N LYS A 390 -1.40 -16.86 -2.14
CA LYS A 390 -1.60 -16.69 -3.58
C LYS A 390 -2.27 -15.36 -3.96
N ASN A 391 -2.52 -14.45 -3.02
CA ASN A 391 -3.27 -13.21 -3.28
C ASN A 391 -2.74 -12.40 -4.45
N ALA A 392 -1.42 -12.22 -4.54
CA ALA A 392 -0.81 -11.47 -5.63
C ALA A 392 -1.04 -12.16 -6.98
N GLN A 393 -0.84 -13.47 -7.04
CA GLN A 393 -1.01 -14.26 -8.25
C GLN A 393 -2.48 -14.28 -8.68
N ILE A 394 -3.42 -14.46 -7.75
CA ILE A 394 -4.88 -14.40 -8.01
C ILE A 394 -5.27 -13.04 -8.57
N ARG A 395 -4.78 -11.94 -7.97
CA ARG A 395 -5.05 -10.59 -8.46
C ARG A 395 -4.55 -10.40 -9.88
N ASP A 396 -3.28 -10.73 -10.15
CA ASP A 396 -2.61 -10.39 -11.41
C ASP A 396 -3.01 -11.34 -12.55
N GLU A 397 -3.02 -12.66 -12.29
CA GLU A 397 -3.20 -13.68 -13.34
C GLU A 397 -4.67 -14.08 -13.55
N ALA A 398 -5.54 -13.84 -12.57
CA ALA A 398 -6.96 -14.14 -12.69
C ALA A 398 -7.81 -12.86 -12.73
N ALA A 399 -7.91 -12.11 -11.62
CA ALA A 399 -8.87 -11.02 -11.52
C ALA A 399 -8.55 -9.88 -12.51
N PHE A 400 -7.37 -9.30 -12.43
CA PHE A 400 -7.00 -8.17 -13.28
C PHE A 400 -7.04 -8.54 -14.77
N LYS A 401 -6.49 -9.70 -15.14
CA LYS A 401 -6.44 -10.17 -16.51
C LYS A 401 -7.84 -10.26 -17.15
N PHE A 402 -8.78 -10.97 -16.53
CA PHE A 402 -10.09 -11.20 -17.15
C PHE A 402 -11.02 -10.00 -17.03
N LEU A 403 -10.96 -9.25 -15.95
CA LEU A 403 -11.71 -8.00 -15.82
C LEU A 403 -11.27 -6.96 -16.84
N ASN A 404 -9.97 -6.86 -17.13
CA ASN A 404 -9.49 -5.93 -18.16
C ASN A 404 -10.06 -6.24 -19.55
N GLU A 405 -10.23 -7.51 -19.91
CA GLU A 405 -10.88 -7.91 -21.17
C GLU A 405 -12.37 -7.48 -21.19
N VAL A 406 -13.04 -7.44 -20.02
CA VAL A 406 -14.42 -6.91 -19.91
C VAL A 406 -14.44 -5.41 -20.19
N TRP A 407 -13.55 -4.63 -19.56
CA TRP A 407 -13.47 -3.17 -19.77
C TRP A 407 -13.19 -2.82 -21.22
N MET A 408 -12.43 -3.66 -21.91
CA MET A 408 -12.10 -3.51 -23.32
C MET A 408 -13.19 -4.00 -24.29
N ASN A 409 -14.33 -4.52 -23.79
CA ASN A 409 -15.41 -5.15 -24.56
C ASN A 409 -14.94 -6.37 -25.40
N LYS A 410 -13.95 -7.12 -24.89
CA LYS A 410 -13.43 -8.34 -25.53
C LYS A 410 -14.00 -9.62 -24.90
N MET A 411 -14.58 -9.50 -23.70
CA MET A 411 -15.15 -10.61 -22.95
C MET A 411 -16.43 -10.16 -22.25
N THR A 412 -17.38 -11.09 -22.11
CA THR A 412 -18.58 -10.80 -21.30
C THR A 412 -18.24 -10.90 -19.81
N PRO A 413 -18.93 -10.14 -18.92
CA PRO A 413 -18.76 -10.31 -17.47
C PRO A 413 -19.00 -11.74 -16.98
N ALA A 414 -19.93 -12.47 -17.58
CA ALA A 414 -20.20 -13.87 -17.23
C ALA A 414 -19.02 -14.78 -17.58
N ASP A 415 -18.45 -14.64 -18.78
CA ASP A 415 -17.28 -15.40 -19.18
C ASP A 415 -16.05 -15.04 -18.32
N ALA A 416 -15.89 -13.76 -17.97
CA ALA A 416 -14.82 -13.31 -17.09
C ALA A 416 -14.91 -14.00 -15.71
N MET A 417 -16.09 -14.04 -15.08
CA MET A 417 -16.26 -14.71 -13.79
C MET A 417 -16.00 -16.22 -13.87
N ASN A 418 -16.41 -16.90 -14.95
CA ASN A 418 -16.12 -18.31 -15.15
C ASN A 418 -14.61 -18.57 -15.34
N ASN A 419 -13.94 -17.72 -16.11
CA ASN A 419 -12.50 -17.82 -16.33
C ASN A 419 -11.70 -17.49 -15.06
N MET A 420 -12.14 -16.47 -14.29
CA MET A 420 -11.56 -16.15 -12.99
C MET A 420 -11.65 -17.31 -12.02
N GLU A 421 -12.83 -17.91 -11.86
CA GLU A 421 -13.02 -19.08 -10.97
C GLU A 421 -12.08 -20.22 -11.37
N THR A 422 -12.02 -20.54 -12.67
CA THR A 422 -11.15 -21.61 -13.20
C THR A 422 -9.68 -21.30 -12.94
N ALA A 423 -9.26 -20.06 -13.19
CA ALA A 423 -7.87 -19.64 -12.97
C ALA A 423 -7.51 -19.63 -11.49
N ILE A 424 -8.39 -19.12 -10.62
CA ILE A 424 -8.18 -19.12 -9.16
C ILE A 424 -8.07 -20.56 -8.65
N GLN A 425 -8.98 -21.46 -9.08
CA GLN A 425 -8.92 -22.86 -8.67
C GLN A 425 -7.60 -23.52 -9.09
N LYS A 426 -7.11 -23.22 -10.29
CA LYS A 426 -5.80 -23.70 -10.75
C LYS A 426 -4.66 -23.17 -9.87
N ILE A 427 -4.61 -21.86 -9.61
CA ILE A 427 -3.59 -21.21 -8.78
C ILE A 427 -3.56 -21.81 -7.36
N LEU A 428 -4.73 -22.08 -6.78
CA LEU A 428 -4.84 -22.65 -5.43
C LEU A 428 -4.44 -24.14 -5.38
N SER A 429 -4.42 -24.84 -6.52
CA SER A 429 -4.00 -26.25 -6.60
C SER A 429 -2.49 -26.43 -6.86
N GLU A 430 -1.76 -25.39 -7.19
CA GLU A 430 -0.30 -25.33 -7.36
C GLU A 430 0.42 -25.05 -6.02
#